data_3ef017198dc0de51be9fb8887b165b23
#
_entry.id   3ef017198dc0de51be9fb8887b165b23
#
_cell.length_a   1.000
_cell.length_b   1.000
_cell.length_c   1.000
_cell.angle_alpha   90.00
_cell.angle_beta   90.00
_cell.angle_gamma   90.00
#
_symmetry.space_group_name_H-M   'P 1'
#
loop_
_entity.id
_entity.type
_entity.pdbx_description
1 polymer ?
#
loop_
_entity_poly.entity_id
_entity_poly.type
_entity_poly.pdbx_seq_one_letter_code
_entity_poly.pdbx_strand_id
1 'polypeptide(L)'
;MEGVLYLFAKGGTIVTEKPKKKKKDIYSILLLFLGIGLIAAGIIGIISSRTDSREYKNSTDIRKIPAVIDDFSTHDSKDDSGDVKYTTYKFKVSYVIDGKTYKGKCEERVWARSSSYEKKYTYDKLRKGDTIDVEVYKTSKGDYKLAPEGSPVDFLLYCAAIPVGIFFVVIMIIDITKHDSKKKNEDEMIDGQ
;
A
#
# COMPACT_ATOMS: atom_id res chain seq x y z
N MET A 1 -2.56 24.68 -34.60
CA MET A 1 -2.32 24.64 -36.07
C MET A 1 -1.29 23.55 -36.29
N GLU A 2 -1.71 22.43 -36.86
CA GLU A 2 -0.81 21.29 -37.14
C GLU A 2 -0.19 21.53 -38.51
N GLY A 3 1.14 21.79 -38.55
CA GLY A 3 1.90 21.93 -39.78
C GLY A 3 2.21 20.56 -40.39
N VAL A 4 1.58 20.23 -41.47
CA VAL A 4 1.90 19.05 -42.29
C VAL A 4 2.99 19.44 -43.27
N LEU A 5 4.20 18.93 -43.06
CA LEU A 5 5.32 19.12 -43.98
C LEU A 5 5.25 18.10 -45.12
N TYR A 6 4.99 18.53 -46.33
CA TYR A 6 5.02 17.68 -47.52
C TYR A 6 6.44 17.69 -48.11
N LEU A 7 7.14 16.58 -48.06
CA LEU A 7 8.38 16.34 -48.79
C LEU A 7 8.05 15.62 -50.10
N PHE A 8 8.23 16.29 -51.23
CA PHE A 8 8.13 15.68 -52.54
C PHE A 8 9.47 14.99 -52.91
N ALA A 9 9.48 13.66 -52.85
CA ALA A 9 10.57 12.88 -53.46
C ALA A 9 10.16 12.44 -54.84
N LYS A 10 11.08 12.63 -55.83
CA LYS A 10 10.96 12.16 -57.22
C LYS A 10 10.78 10.63 -57.23
N GLY A 11 9.55 10.14 -57.45
CA GLY A 11 9.28 8.71 -57.51
C GLY A 11 8.09 8.24 -56.67
N GLY A 12 7.06 9.02 -56.50
CA GLY A 12 5.68 8.58 -56.33
C GLY A 12 5.32 7.63 -55.20
N THR A 13 5.93 7.68 -53.99
CA THR A 13 5.40 6.98 -52.85
C THR A 13 5.34 7.90 -51.64
N ILE A 14 4.14 8.28 -51.22
CA ILE A 14 3.92 9.08 -50.02
C ILE A 14 4.04 8.12 -48.81
N VAL A 15 5.18 8.17 -48.12
CA VAL A 15 5.34 7.47 -46.83
C VAL A 15 4.86 8.44 -45.76
N THR A 16 3.62 8.23 -45.29
CA THR A 16 3.10 8.91 -44.09
C THR A 16 3.66 8.22 -42.86
N GLU A 17 4.75 8.71 -42.30
CA GLU A 17 5.18 8.32 -40.97
C GLU A 17 4.18 8.83 -39.92
N LYS A 18 3.45 7.92 -39.34
CA LYS A 18 2.58 8.22 -38.18
C LYS A 18 3.44 8.59 -36.97
N PRO A 19 3.12 9.67 -36.25
CA PRO A 19 3.91 10.09 -35.10
C PRO A 19 3.82 9.04 -33.98
N LYS A 20 4.92 8.33 -33.71
CA LYS A 20 5.09 7.34 -32.62
C LYS A 20 5.15 7.98 -31.21
N LYS A 21 5.02 9.32 -31.08
CA LYS A 21 5.29 10.08 -29.84
C LYS A 21 4.24 9.93 -28.72
N LYS A 22 2.97 9.73 -29.00
CA LYS A 22 1.90 9.79 -27.96
C LYS A 22 1.91 8.70 -26.88
N LYS A 23 2.49 7.54 -27.13
CA LYS A 23 2.48 6.44 -26.11
C LYS A 23 3.49 6.66 -24.99
N LYS A 24 4.65 7.26 -25.26
CA LYS A 24 5.71 7.45 -24.27
C LYS A 24 5.32 8.45 -23.18
N ASP A 25 4.63 9.53 -23.57
CA ASP A 25 4.21 10.59 -22.64
C ASP A 25 3.18 10.11 -21.62
N ILE A 26 2.30 9.18 -22.01
CA ILE A 26 1.27 8.61 -21.12
C ILE A 26 1.90 7.74 -20.01
N TYR A 27 2.90 6.92 -20.34
CA TYR A 27 3.61 6.10 -19.35
C TYR A 27 4.38 6.95 -18.35
N SER A 28 4.96 8.03 -18.82
CA SER A 28 5.67 8.97 -17.99
C SER A 28 4.76 9.63 -16.96
N ILE A 29 3.61 10.11 -17.40
CA ILE A 29 2.60 10.71 -16.51
C ILE A 29 2.07 9.68 -15.49
N LEU A 30 1.80 8.45 -15.94
CA LEU A 30 1.35 7.37 -15.03
C LEU A 30 2.39 7.03 -13.95
N LEU A 31 3.68 6.97 -14.30
CA LEU A 31 4.76 6.74 -13.34
C LEU A 31 4.90 7.87 -12.33
N LEU A 32 4.70 9.12 -12.75
CA LEU A 32 4.69 10.27 -11.85
C LEU A 32 3.55 10.15 -10.81
N PHE A 33 2.33 9.88 -11.27
CA PHE A 33 1.19 9.69 -10.37
C PHE A 33 1.39 8.50 -9.42
N LEU A 34 1.97 7.40 -9.90
CA LEU A 34 2.31 6.24 -9.08
C LEU A 34 3.32 6.62 -7.99
N GLY A 35 4.38 7.34 -8.35
CA GLY A 35 5.40 7.80 -7.40
C GLY A 35 4.82 8.71 -6.31
N ILE A 36 4.02 9.70 -6.69
CA ILE A 36 3.34 10.60 -5.74
C ILE A 36 2.37 9.82 -4.85
N GLY A 37 1.60 8.88 -5.43
CA GLY A 37 0.67 8.01 -4.68
C GLY A 37 1.38 7.17 -3.63
N LEU A 38 2.53 6.58 -3.95
CA LEU A 38 3.34 5.80 -3.00
C LEU A 38 3.88 6.67 -1.85
N ILE A 39 4.36 7.87 -2.13
CA ILE A 39 4.83 8.81 -1.11
C ILE A 39 3.68 9.16 -0.16
N ALA A 40 2.53 9.56 -0.70
CA ALA A 40 1.36 9.92 0.08
C ALA A 40 0.86 8.75 0.95
N ALA A 41 0.75 7.55 0.39
CA ALA A 41 0.36 6.35 1.11
C ALA A 41 1.35 6.00 2.22
N GLY A 42 2.66 6.11 1.97
CA GLY A 42 3.70 5.90 2.97
C GLY A 42 3.58 6.88 4.15
N ILE A 43 3.43 8.18 3.87
CA ILE A 43 3.29 9.21 4.91
C ILE A 43 2.01 8.97 5.75
N ILE A 44 0.86 8.75 5.09
CA ILE A 44 -0.42 8.50 5.78
C ILE A 44 -0.31 7.25 6.64
N GLY A 45 0.29 6.16 6.13
CA GLY A 45 0.47 4.90 6.86
C GLY A 45 1.34 5.08 8.11
N ILE A 46 2.45 5.82 8.02
CA ILE A 46 3.33 6.12 9.17
C ILE A 46 2.59 6.95 10.23
N ILE A 47 1.89 8.00 9.82
CA ILE A 47 1.15 8.87 10.74
C ILE A 47 0.05 8.07 11.44
N SER A 48 -0.73 7.30 10.71
CA SER A 48 -1.83 6.49 11.26
C SER A 48 -1.32 5.45 12.25
N SER A 49 -0.30 4.67 11.88
CA SER A 49 0.31 3.67 12.75
C SER A 49 0.86 4.26 14.06
N ARG A 50 1.53 5.41 13.99
CA ARG A 50 2.05 6.10 15.17
C ARG A 50 0.94 6.68 16.04
N THR A 51 -0.13 7.20 15.44
CA THR A 51 -1.24 7.80 16.17
C THR A 51 -1.99 6.73 16.97
N ASP A 52 -2.35 5.61 16.35
CA ASP A 52 -3.05 4.52 17.05
C ASP A 52 -2.20 3.93 18.18
N SER A 53 -0.91 3.70 17.96
CA SER A 53 0.01 3.22 19.01
C SER A 53 0.16 4.21 20.17
N ARG A 54 0.16 5.52 19.89
CA ARG A 54 0.27 6.56 20.89
C ARG A 54 -1.03 6.72 21.69
N GLU A 55 -2.17 6.70 21.02
CA GLU A 55 -3.49 6.71 21.66
C GLU A 55 -3.67 5.51 22.59
N TYR A 56 -3.30 4.31 22.12
CA TYR A 56 -3.35 3.10 22.93
C TYR A 56 -2.49 3.22 24.19
N LYS A 57 -1.21 3.63 24.04
CA LYS A 57 -0.29 3.79 25.19
C LYS A 57 -0.76 4.83 26.22
N ASN A 58 -1.45 5.84 25.77
CA ASN A 58 -1.94 6.92 26.62
C ASN A 58 -3.38 6.69 27.11
N SER A 59 -4.05 5.64 26.66
CA SER A 59 -5.40 5.34 27.10
C SER A 59 -5.39 4.87 28.55
N THR A 60 -6.28 5.44 29.33
CA THR A 60 -6.54 5.03 30.74
C THR A 60 -7.61 3.96 30.84
N ASP A 61 -8.32 3.68 29.76
CA ASP A 61 -9.41 2.71 29.70
C ASP A 61 -9.09 1.64 28.65
N ILE A 62 -8.36 0.62 29.07
CA ILE A 62 -8.02 -0.56 28.26
C ILE A 62 -8.78 -1.75 28.86
N ARG A 63 -9.53 -2.47 28.02
CA ARG A 63 -10.38 -3.59 28.45
C ARG A 63 -10.16 -4.80 27.58
N LYS A 64 -10.19 -5.97 28.19
CA LYS A 64 -10.27 -7.24 27.47
C LYS A 64 -11.72 -7.69 27.46
N ILE A 65 -12.30 -7.85 26.28
CA ILE A 65 -13.72 -8.11 26.09
C ILE A 65 -13.94 -9.22 25.07
N PRO A 66 -15.05 -9.97 25.19
CA PRO A 66 -15.44 -10.92 24.16
C PRO A 66 -15.92 -10.21 22.89
N ALA A 67 -15.47 -10.70 21.74
CA ALA A 67 -15.87 -10.24 20.42
C ALA A 67 -16.31 -11.42 19.57
N VAL A 68 -17.37 -11.25 18.80
CA VAL A 68 -17.90 -12.27 17.89
C VAL A 68 -17.18 -12.18 16.56
N ILE A 69 -16.77 -13.32 16.01
CA ILE A 69 -16.14 -13.42 14.71
C ILE A 69 -17.18 -13.28 13.60
N ASP A 70 -17.15 -12.17 12.87
CA ASP A 70 -18.03 -11.94 11.71
C ASP A 70 -17.51 -12.64 10.46
N ASP A 71 -16.17 -12.69 10.31
CA ASP A 71 -15.48 -13.26 9.16
C ASP A 71 -14.05 -13.63 9.55
N PHE A 72 -13.47 -14.61 8.86
CA PHE A 72 -12.19 -15.14 9.24
C PHE A 72 -11.46 -15.71 8.01
N SER A 73 -10.16 -15.50 7.94
CA SER A 73 -9.29 -16.08 6.92
C SER A 73 -7.93 -16.45 7.50
N THR A 74 -7.29 -17.44 6.90
CA THR A 74 -5.95 -17.90 7.26
C THR A 74 -5.00 -17.80 6.09
N HIS A 75 -3.73 -17.56 6.40
CA HIS A 75 -2.67 -17.53 5.42
C HIS A 75 -1.41 -18.17 6.01
N ASP A 76 -0.92 -19.23 5.34
CA ASP A 76 0.33 -19.88 5.73
C ASP A 76 1.51 -19.24 5.01
N SER A 77 2.52 -18.85 5.77
CA SER A 77 3.83 -18.46 5.23
C SER A 77 4.77 -19.66 5.31
N LYS A 78 5.36 -20.02 4.19
CA LYS A 78 6.29 -21.14 4.08
C LYS A 78 7.74 -20.62 4.05
N ASP A 79 8.67 -21.45 4.47
CA ASP A 79 10.10 -21.24 4.31
C ASP A 79 10.61 -21.76 2.95
N ASP A 80 11.92 -21.66 2.72
CA ASP A 80 12.55 -22.07 1.47
C ASP A 80 12.50 -23.60 1.24
N SER A 81 12.26 -24.41 2.30
CA SER A 81 12.04 -25.86 2.22
C SER A 81 10.59 -26.24 1.93
N GLY A 82 9.68 -25.26 1.95
CA GLY A 82 8.25 -25.47 1.72
C GLY A 82 7.46 -25.76 3.00
N ASP A 83 8.11 -25.79 4.16
CA ASP A 83 7.49 -26.01 5.45
C ASP A 83 6.80 -24.73 5.96
N VAL A 84 5.68 -24.90 6.70
CA VAL A 84 4.96 -23.77 7.26
C VAL A 84 5.79 -23.14 8.39
N LYS A 85 6.22 -21.90 8.17
CA LYS A 85 6.96 -21.11 9.15
C LYS A 85 6.05 -20.48 10.20
N TYR A 86 4.94 -19.93 9.75
CA TYR A 86 3.87 -19.40 10.61
C TYR A 86 2.55 -19.34 9.86
N THR A 87 1.44 -19.38 10.60
CA THR A 87 0.08 -19.15 10.08
C THR A 87 -0.42 -17.80 10.61
N THR A 88 -0.93 -16.98 9.72
CA THR A 88 -1.56 -15.71 10.04
C THR A 88 -3.08 -15.90 10.01
N TYR A 89 -3.75 -15.61 11.13
CA TYR A 89 -5.19 -15.62 11.28
C TYR A 89 -5.70 -14.19 11.25
N LYS A 90 -6.63 -13.89 10.34
CA LYS A 90 -7.24 -12.56 10.21
C LYS A 90 -8.71 -12.67 10.56
N PHE A 91 -9.15 -11.89 11.52
CA PHE A 91 -10.53 -11.87 11.99
C PHE A 91 -11.15 -10.50 11.74
N LYS A 92 -12.38 -10.51 11.23
CA LYS A 92 -13.28 -9.36 11.36
C LYS A 92 -14.18 -9.66 12.55
N VAL A 93 -14.25 -8.75 13.49
CA VAL A 93 -14.97 -8.97 14.75
C VAL A 93 -15.94 -7.84 15.05
N SER A 94 -17.02 -8.20 15.72
CA SER A 94 -17.98 -7.27 16.31
C SER A 94 -17.98 -7.42 17.83
N TYR A 95 -17.98 -6.31 18.55
CA TYR A 95 -17.99 -6.28 20.00
C TYR A 95 -18.90 -5.16 20.51
N VAL A 96 -19.41 -5.32 21.74
CA VAL A 96 -20.34 -4.38 22.34
C VAL A 96 -19.73 -3.77 23.61
N ILE A 97 -19.74 -2.45 23.69
CA ILE A 97 -19.33 -1.70 24.88
C ILE A 97 -20.39 -0.65 25.16
N ASP A 98 -20.87 -0.63 26.39
CA ASP A 98 -21.89 0.33 26.87
C ASP A 98 -23.14 0.39 25.95
N GLY A 99 -23.58 -0.79 25.43
CA GLY A 99 -24.72 -0.93 24.54
C GLY A 99 -24.50 -0.51 23.08
N LYS A 100 -23.31 -0.02 22.72
CA LYS A 100 -22.94 0.36 21.35
C LYS A 100 -22.09 -0.74 20.69
N THR A 101 -22.45 -1.10 19.46
CA THR A 101 -21.72 -2.11 18.68
C THR A 101 -20.59 -1.46 17.89
N TYR A 102 -19.41 -2.03 18.00
CA TYR A 102 -18.21 -1.66 17.28
C TYR A 102 -17.77 -2.82 16.39
N LYS A 103 -17.06 -2.49 15.31
CA LYS A 103 -16.46 -3.47 14.41
C LYS A 103 -14.98 -3.19 14.23
N GLY A 104 -14.20 -4.26 14.12
CA GLY A 104 -12.77 -4.12 13.91
C GLY A 104 -12.18 -5.31 13.17
N LYS A 105 -10.89 -5.20 12.90
CA LYS A 105 -10.08 -6.28 12.34
C LYS A 105 -8.92 -6.54 13.29
N CYS A 106 -8.66 -7.81 13.56
CA CYS A 106 -7.49 -8.23 14.29
C CYS A 106 -6.78 -9.35 13.54
N GLU A 107 -5.47 -9.42 13.74
CA GLU A 107 -4.59 -10.37 13.09
C GLU A 107 -3.73 -11.04 14.15
N GLU A 108 -3.64 -12.35 14.15
CA GLU A 108 -2.77 -13.10 15.04
C GLU A 108 -1.83 -13.98 14.24
N ARG A 109 -0.54 -13.88 14.53
CA ARG A 109 0.49 -14.70 13.90
C ARG A 109 0.97 -15.78 14.81
N VAL A 110 0.75 -17.03 14.44
CA VAL A 110 1.14 -18.21 15.20
C VAL A 110 2.30 -18.92 14.49
N TRP A 111 3.45 -18.97 15.16
CA TRP A 111 4.64 -19.62 14.62
C TRP A 111 4.52 -21.15 14.73
N ALA A 112 4.99 -21.87 13.70
CA ALA A 112 5.02 -23.33 13.69
C ALA A 112 6.17 -23.87 14.58
N ARG A 113 6.11 -23.55 15.88
CA ARG A 113 7.04 -24.04 16.88
C ARG A 113 6.27 -24.85 17.93
N SER A 114 6.94 -25.78 18.58
CA SER A 114 6.32 -26.65 19.60
C SER A 114 5.57 -25.89 20.70
N SER A 115 6.08 -24.74 21.14
CA SER A 115 5.44 -23.88 22.15
C SER A 115 4.18 -23.17 21.67
N SER A 116 3.89 -23.16 20.40
CA SER A 116 2.71 -22.48 19.80
C SER A 116 1.65 -23.47 19.31
N TYR A 117 1.84 -24.76 19.52
CA TYR A 117 0.95 -25.81 19.03
C TYR A 117 -0.48 -25.69 19.59
N GLU A 118 -0.59 -25.43 20.88
CA GLU A 118 -1.86 -25.27 21.57
C GLU A 118 -2.65 -24.07 21.05
N LYS A 119 -1.95 -22.97 20.83
CA LYS A 119 -2.53 -21.74 20.26
C LYS A 119 -2.99 -21.98 18.82
N LYS A 120 -2.19 -22.63 17.99
CA LYS A 120 -2.56 -23.00 16.62
C LYS A 120 -3.80 -23.87 16.59
N TYR A 121 -3.83 -24.93 17.41
CA TYR A 121 -4.96 -25.86 17.50
C TYR A 121 -6.26 -25.15 17.92
N THR A 122 -6.17 -24.17 18.81
CA THR A 122 -7.32 -23.37 19.22
C THR A 122 -7.84 -22.52 18.08
N TYR A 123 -6.95 -21.81 17.37
CA TYR A 123 -7.34 -20.94 16.27
C TYR A 123 -7.85 -21.72 15.04
N ASP A 124 -7.29 -22.88 14.74
CA ASP A 124 -7.74 -23.74 13.63
C ASP A 124 -9.21 -24.24 13.80
N LYS A 125 -9.71 -24.25 15.03
CA LYS A 125 -11.09 -24.63 15.35
C LYS A 125 -12.09 -23.50 15.28
N LEU A 126 -11.63 -22.25 15.30
CA LEU A 126 -12.52 -21.10 15.28
C LEU A 126 -13.32 -21.03 13.97
N ARG A 127 -14.54 -20.60 14.08
CA ARG A 127 -15.49 -20.41 12.98
C ARG A 127 -16.19 -19.08 13.12
N LYS A 128 -16.81 -18.64 12.04
CA LYS A 128 -17.72 -17.49 12.06
C LYS A 128 -18.83 -17.73 13.10
N GLY A 129 -19.08 -16.74 13.94
CA GLY A 129 -20.01 -16.80 15.06
C GLY A 129 -19.39 -17.19 16.39
N ASP A 130 -18.16 -17.73 16.40
CA ASP A 130 -17.44 -17.99 17.64
C ASP A 130 -17.00 -16.69 18.30
N THR A 131 -16.64 -16.78 19.58
CA THR A 131 -16.21 -15.64 20.38
C THR A 131 -14.72 -15.76 20.69
N ILE A 132 -14.01 -14.64 20.53
CA ILE A 132 -12.61 -14.50 20.95
C ILE A 132 -12.46 -13.30 21.87
N ASP A 133 -11.51 -13.37 22.78
CA ASP A 133 -11.16 -12.22 23.61
C ASP A 133 -10.30 -11.26 22.82
N VAL A 134 -10.71 -10.01 22.76
CA VAL A 134 -9.96 -8.91 22.12
C VAL A 134 -9.65 -7.82 23.14
N GLU A 135 -8.54 -7.17 22.96
CA GLU A 135 -8.19 -5.99 23.75
C GLU A 135 -8.64 -4.73 23.02
N VAL A 136 -9.33 -3.86 23.73
CA VAL A 136 -9.85 -2.60 23.21
C VAL A 136 -9.39 -1.45 24.10
N TYR A 137 -9.27 -0.28 23.50
CA TYR A 137 -8.91 0.95 24.23
C TYR A 137 -9.82 2.11 23.84
N LYS A 138 -10.02 3.04 24.77
CA LYS A 138 -10.78 4.25 24.55
C LYS A 138 -9.90 5.30 23.88
N THR A 139 -10.33 5.80 22.73
CA THR A 139 -9.64 6.86 22.00
C THR A 139 -9.86 8.23 22.67
N SER A 140 -9.06 9.21 22.33
CA SER A 140 -9.23 10.61 22.77
C SER A 140 -10.58 11.22 22.36
N LYS A 141 -11.24 10.66 21.35
CA LYS A 141 -12.58 11.04 20.88
C LYS A 141 -13.72 10.37 21.65
N GLY A 142 -13.39 9.45 22.57
CA GLY A 142 -14.38 8.72 23.37
C GLY A 142 -14.92 7.43 22.76
N ASP A 143 -14.53 7.10 21.51
CA ASP A 143 -14.86 5.81 20.87
C ASP A 143 -13.87 4.74 21.30
N TYR A 144 -14.29 3.46 21.13
CA TYR A 144 -13.42 2.31 21.41
C TYR A 144 -12.86 1.72 20.12
N LYS A 145 -11.58 1.41 20.12
CA LYS A 145 -10.86 0.72 19.04
C LYS A 145 -10.18 -0.55 19.57
N LEU A 146 -9.95 -1.50 18.68
CA LEU A 146 -9.08 -2.65 18.99
C LEU A 146 -7.65 -2.16 19.24
N ALA A 147 -6.97 -2.80 20.20
CA ALA A 147 -5.57 -2.55 20.46
C ALA A 147 -4.76 -2.71 19.15
N PRO A 148 -3.85 -1.77 18.84
CA PRO A 148 -3.07 -1.87 17.63
C PRO A 148 -2.15 -3.09 17.72
N GLU A 149 -2.34 -4.03 16.82
CA GLU A 149 -1.41 -5.12 16.63
C GLU A 149 -0.19 -4.55 15.91
N GLY A 150 0.83 -4.24 16.69
CA GLY A 150 2.07 -3.70 16.15
C GLY A 150 2.81 -4.72 15.29
N SER A 151 2.43 -4.87 14.03
CA SER A 151 3.29 -5.55 13.08
C SER A 151 4.43 -4.60 12.69
N PRO A 152 5.67 -4.85 13.11
CA PRO A 152 6.80 -4.05 12.66
C PRO A 152 6.96 -4.08 11.13
N VAL A 153 6.36 -5.07 10.47
CA VAL A 153 6.41 -5.26 9.02
C VAL A 153 5.62 -4.17 8.30
N ASP A 154 4.43 -3.81 8.80
CA ASP A 154 3.61 -2.77 8.17
C ASP A 154 4.29 -1.41 8.24
N PHE A 155 4.92 -1.10 9.38
CA PHE A 155 5.70 0.13 9.53
C PHE A 155 6.89 0.17 8.55
N LEU A 156 7.63 -0.94 8.40
CA LEU A 156 8.73 -1.05 7.45
C LEU A 156 8.25 -0.90 6.00
N LEU A 157 7.09 -1.44 5.67
CA LEU A 157 6.50 -1.33 4.33
C LEU A 157 6.18 0.14 3.99
N TYR A 158 5.59 0.88 4.93
CA TYR A 158 5.33 2.31 4.75
C TYR A 158 6.63 3.13 4.62
N CYS A 159 7.65 2.80 5.42
CA CYS A 159 8.97 3.42 5.32
C CYS A 159 9.64 3.14 3.97
N ALA A 160 9.45 1.94 3.39
CA ALA A 160 10.02 1.57 2.09
C ALA A 160 9.26 2.23 0.91
N ALA A 161 7.95 2.47 1.04
CA ALA A 161 7.15 3.08 -0.01
C ALA A 161 7.61 4.50 -0.37
N ILE A 162 8.09 5.27 0.61
CA ILE A 162 8.55 6.65 0.39
C ILE A 162 9.78 6.71 -0.54
N PRO A 163 10.92 6.04 -0.25
CA PRO A 163 12.08 6.09 -1.13
C PRO A 163 11.80 5.51 -2.52
N VAL A 164 10.96 4.48 -2.64
CA VAL A 164 10.54 3.94 -3.93
C VAL A 164 9.72 4.98 -4.71
N GLY A 165 8.80 5.67 -4.06
CA GLY A 165 8.04 6.76 -4.69
C GLY A 165 8.94 7.91 -5.14
N ILE A 166 9.91 8.34 -4.33
CA ILE A 166 10.90 9.37 -4.68
C ILE A 166 11.71 8.93 -5.90
N PHE A 167 12.16 7.68 -5.94
CA PHE A 167 12.91 7.15 -7.07
C PHE A 167 12.14 7.26 -8.39
N PHE A 168 10.85 6.92 -8.42
CA PHE A 168 10.02 7.09 -9.61
C PHE A 168 9.87 8.55 -10.02
N VAL A 169 9.67 9.46 -9.08
CA VAL A 169 9.57 10.90 -9.35
C VAL A 169 10.88 11.44 -9.95
N VAL A 170 12.03 11.05 -9.39
CA VAL A 170 13.35 11.51 -9.89
C VAL A 170 13.61 11.00 -11.31
N ILE A 171 13.34 9.73 -11.61
CA ILE A 171 13.49 9.19 -12.98
C ILE A 171 12.65 10.01 -13.95
N MET A 172 11.43 10.35 -13.58
CA MET A 172 10.52 11.10 -14.40
C MET A 172 11.01 12.51 -14.67
N ILE A 173 11.53 13.22 -13.65
CA ILE A 173 12.11 14.56 -13.83
C ILE A 173 13.28 14.51 -14.80
N ILE A 174 14.15 13.50 -14.68
CA ILE A 174 15.30 13.32 -15.58
C ILE A 174 14.85 13.05 -17.02
N ASP A 175 13.80 12.26 -17.23
CA ASP A 175 13.28 11.95 -18.57
C ASP A 175 12.67 13.20 -19.23
N ILE A 176 11.91 13.99 -18.47
CA ILE A 176 11.33 15.27 -18.95
C ILE A 176 12.43 16.26 -19.32
N THR A 177 13.40 16.48 -18.43
CA THR A 177 14.47 17.47 -18.66
C THR A 177 15.36 17.10 -19.86
N LYS A 178 15.65 15.83 -20.07
CA LYS A 178 16.39 15.37 -21.27
C LYS A 178 15.60 15.57 -22.55
N HIS A 179 14.29 15.44 -22.50
CA HIS A 179 13.43 15.66 -23.67
C HIS A 179 13.39 17.14 -24.07
N ASP A 180 13.26 18.03 -23.09
CA ASP A 180 13.22 19.49 -23.34
C ASP A 180 14.55 20.01 -23.85
N SER A 181 15.67 19.49 -23.34
CA SER A 181 17.02 19.87 -23.84
C SER A 181 17.26 19.46 -25.30
N LYS A 182 16.74 18.27 -25.69
CA LYS A 182 16.85 17.85 -27.11
C LYS A 182 16.01 18.72 -28.03
N LYS A 183 14.81 19.10 -27.62
CA LYS A 183 13.93 19.95 -28.43
C LYS A 183 14.53 21.34 -28.63
N LYS A 184 15.12 21.92 -27.58
CA LYS A 184 15.78 23.22 -27.65
C LYS A 184 16.96 23.22 -28.64
N ASN A 185 17.79 22.19 -28.64
CA ASN A 185 18.92 22.04 -29.56
C ASN A 185 18.46 21.82 -31.03
N GLU A 186 17.31 21.16 -31.25
CA GLU A 186 16.73 20.98 -32.58
C GLU A 186 16.19 22.33 -33.12
N ASP A 187 15.53 23.12 -32.29
CA ASP A 187 14.96 24.41 -32.62
C ASP A 187 16.08 25.43 -32.92
N GLU A 188 17.18 25.47 -32.15
CA GLU A 188 18.34 26.33 -32.37
C GLU A 188 19.10 25.99 -33.67
N MET A 189 19.09 24.72 -34.12
CA MET A 189 19.71 24.33 -35.40
C MET A 189 18.89 24.74 -36.63
N ILE A 190 17.58 24.91 -36.47
CA ILE A 190 16.68 25.32 -37.57
C ILE A 190 16.73 26.85 -37.80
N ASP A 191 16.85 27.60 -36.70
CA ASP A 191 16.89 29.09 -36.79
C ASP A 191 18.27 29.64 -37.22
N GLY A 192 19.31 28.82 -37.29
CA GLY A 192 20.68 29.18 -37.70
C GLY A 192 21.01 28.98 -39.19
N GLN A 193 20.04 28.56 -40.02
CA GLN A 193 20.18 28.44 -41.49
C GLN A 193 19.40 29.54 -42.21
#